data_f5f46b7120a49823eeed74907b4baa01
#
_entry.id   f5f46b7120a49823eeed74907b4baa01
#
_cell.length_a   1.000
_cell.length_b   1.000
_cell.length_c   1.000
_cell.angle_alpha   90.00
_cell.angle_beta   90.00
_cell.angle_gamma   90.00
#
_symmetry.space_group_name_H-M   'P 1'
#
loop_
_entity.id
_entity.type
_entity.pdbx_description
1 polymer ?
#
loop_
_entity_poly.entity_id
_entity_poly.type
_entity_poly.pdbx_seq_one_letter_code
_entity_poly.pdbx_strand_id
1 'polypeptide(L)'
;MKVSGLAAARVQFGFVILGVAIRYPYCSLVPNLASVVGVRIRRQISGLRRRLKRAASLPGMIVLGVCAAQASACVAAFPRDSVPQQYASTAEVPGYRHDIRVWGDTYSSYPNQRLVRLRDERLKASKTDPSINMRELNALTLSGGGSSGAFGAGIVVGWTKAGTRPKFDIVTGISAGALIAPFAFLGPAYDDELTAAFTTVTDTNIYIKRGLLAALSDGSFASNAPLAKLLDAHVTDRMLDEIAREYSKGRRLFVGTSNLDADRAVFWDMGAIAASGRPDRKQLFKEVILASTSIPGIFPPVYLRVTADGKTYHEMHVDGGTTNEVFLMPAGLTLGEIEKTFHTRVKAHLYVIRNGRTTPEYSSVKTSLPSIAEKAVSSLIKTQGIGDLYRLYAIAKRDGIDYNYIDIPADFTFEPKTPFDNKFMQGLYQTGYDMSRSGVPWKKAPPGFPK
;
A
#
# COMPACT_ATOMS: atom_id res chain seq x y z
N MET A 1 49.87 23.63 28.34
CA MET A 1 50.42 22.27 28.25
C MET A 1 49.99 21.67 26.93
N LYS A 2 50.97 21.44 26.05
CA LYS A 2 50.79 20.80 24.73
C LYS A 2 50.60 19.29 24.91
N VAL A 3 49.61 18.69 24.27
CA VAL A 3 49.57 17.26 24.00
C VAL A 3 49.52 17.07 22.49
N SER A 4 50.55 16.43 22.04
CA SER A 4 50.92 16.14 20.67
C SER A 4 50.02 15.12 19.99
N GLY A 5 49.91 15.27 18.65
CA GLY A 5 49.05 14.46 17.80
C GLY A 5 49.46 13.00 17.68
N LEU A 6 48.45 12.17 17.49
CA LEU A 6 48.55 10.84 16.91
C LEU A 6 47.98 10.89 15.49
N ALA A 7 48.88 10.65 14.55
CA ALA A 7 48.53 10.47 13.14
C ALA A 7 47.76 9.15 12.96
N ALA A 8 46.53 9.23 12.56
CA ALA A 8 45.74 8.08 12.16
C ALA A 8 46.15 7.61 10.76
N ALA A 9 46.78 6.44 10.67
CA ALA A 9 47.02 5.77 9.39
C ALA A 9 45.68 5.28 8.79
N ARG A 10 45.34 5.82 7.63
CA ARG A 10 44.20 5.36 6.82
C ARG A 10 44.58 4.11 6.05
N VAL A 11 43.97 2.99 6.34
CA VAL A 11 44.04 1.78 5.50
C VAL A 11 42.85 1.78 4.56
N GLN A 12 43.10 1.92 3.27
CA GLN A 12 42.10 1.79 2.22
C GLN A 12 42.00 0.33 1.77
N PHE A 13 40.85 -0.31 1.97
CA PHE A 13 40.52 -1.57 1.31
C PHE A 13 39.72 -1.28 0.03
N GLY A 14 40.32 -1.62 -1.10
CA GLY A 14 39.68 -1.57 -2.39
C GLY A 14 39.29 -2.98 -2.88
N PHE A 15 38.04 -3.23 -3.13
CA PHE A 15 37.61 -4.40 -3.88
C PHE A 15 37.43 -4.01 -5.35
N VAL A 16 38.18 -4.65 -6.23
CA VAL A 16 37.98 -4.52 -7.67
C VAL A 16 37.26 -5.76 -8.17
N ILE A 17 35.99 -5.61 -8.47
CA ILE A 17 35.21 -6.61 -9.23
C ILE A 17 34.77 -5.91 -10.51
N LEU A 18 35.21 -6.43 -11.66
CA LEU A 18 34.78 -5.98 -13.00
C LEU A 18 34.98 -4.49 -13.31
N GLY A 19 36.16 -3.91 -12.95
CA GLY A 19 36.51 -2.56 -13.39
C GLY A 19 35.78 -1.41 -12.70
N VAL A 20 34.97 -1.66 -11.65
CA VAL A 20 34.28 -0.64 -10.86
C VAL A 20 34.92 -0.56 -9.47
N ALA A 21 35.50 0.59 -9.13
CA ALA A 21 36.02 0.86 -7.80
C ALA A 21 34.96 1.47 -6.91
N ILE A 22 34.48 0.71 -5.91
CA ILE A 22 33.57 1.23 -4.88
C ILE A 22 34.42 1.60 -3.64
N ARG A 23 34.40 2.87 -3.24
CA ARG A 23 35.07 3.37 -2.03
C ARG A 23 34.06 3.44 -0.88
N TYR A 24 34.39 2.74 0.21
CA TYR A 24 33.64 2.90 1.49
C TYR A 24 34.56 3.56 2.54
N PRO A 25 34.14 4.57 3.28
CA PRO A 25 34.81 5.08 4.45
C PRO A 25 34.33 4.37 5.74
N TYR A 26 35.34 4.05 6.59
CA TYR A 26 35.21 3.57 7.97
C TYR A 26 34.91 2.09 8.25
N CYS A 27 35.95 1.36 8.62
CA CYS A 27 35.87 0.33 9.64
C CYS A 27 37.25 0.30 10.37
N SER A 28 37.30 0.79 11.59
CA SER A 28 38.41 0.64 12.54
C SER A 28 37.98 -0.45 13.52
N LEU A 29 38.71 -1.58 13.52
CA LEU A 29 39.03 -2.41 14.70
C LEU A 29 39.57 -3.79 14.30
N VAL A 30 40.67 -4.15 14.89
CA VAL A 30 41.36 -5.44 15.11
C VAL A 30 42.65 -5.66 14.31
N PRO A 31 43.83 -5.65 15.00
CA PRO A 31 45.14 -5.72 14.35
C PRO A 31 45.72 -7.10 14.02
N ASN A 32 45.05 -8.22 14.13
CA ASN A 32 45.71 -9.53 14.00
C ASN A 32 45.11 -10.53 12.99
N LEU A 33 44.26 -10.09 12.04
CA LEU A 33 43.74 -10.99 11.00
C LEU A 33 44.42 -10.87 9.63
N ALA A 34 45.36 -9.93 9.45
CA ALA A 34 45.93 -9.63 8.13
C ALA A 34 46.93 -10.68 7.61
N SER A 35 47.60 -11.43 8.51
CA SER A 35 48.64 -12.38 8.09
C SER A 35 48.12 -13.73 7.60
N VAL A 36 47.01 -14.22 8.15
CA VAL A 36 46.47 -15.54 7.80
C VAL A 36 45.58 -15.51 6.55
N VAL A 37 44.85 -14.40 6.34
CA VAL A 37 44.00 -14.20 5.18
C VAL A 37 44.83 -13.89 3.92
N GLY A 38 45.91 -13.16 4.03
CA GLY A 38 46.76 -12.78 2.91
C GLY A 38 47.43 -13.96 2.19
N VAL A 39 47.82 -15.03 2.89
CA VAL A 39 48.44 -16.22 2.30
C VAL A 39 47.42 -17.12 1.57
N ARG A 40 46.21 -17.24 2.09
CA ARG A 40 45.14 -18.04 1.45
C ARG A 40 44.61 -17.37 0.17
N ILE A 41 44.46 -16.06 0.17
CA ILE A 41 44.00 -15.29 -1.00
C ILE A 41 45.04 -15.31 -2.12
N ARG A 42 46.34 -15.19 -1.82
CA ARG A 42 47.36 -15.29 -2.85
C ARG A 42 47.42 -16.65 -3.54
N ARG A 43 47.18 -17.76 -2.83
CA ARG A 43 47.11 -19.10 -3.44
C ARG A 43 45.86 -19.28 -4.32
N GLN A 44 44.72 -18.74 -3.93
CA GLN A 44 43.49 -18.78 -4.76
C GLN A 44 43.61 -17.89 -6.01
N ILE A 45 44.15 -16.71 -5.91
CA ILE A 45 44.38 -15.81 -7.07
C ILE A 45 45.39 -16.38 -8.05
N SER A 46 46.47 -17.05 -7.58
CA SER A 46 47.41 -17.72 -8.47
C SER A 46 46.82 -18.94 -9.19
N GLY A 47 45.89 -19.65 -8.56
CA GLY A 47 45.13 -20.74 -9.19
C GLY A 47 44.14 -20.23 -10.23
N LEU A 48 43.48 -19.11 -9.95
CA LEU A 48 42.53 -18.48 -10.87
C LEU A 48 43.24 -17.87 -12.10
N ARG A 49 44.41 -17.23 -11.90
CA ARG A 49 45.25 -16.73 -13.02
C ARG A 49 45.76 -17.83 -13.94
N ARG A 50 46.10 -19.03 -13.42
CA ARG A 50 46.49 -20.19 -14.26
C ARG A 50 45.28 -20.79 -15.01
N ARG A 51 44.10 -20.80 -14.44
CA ARG A 51 42.87 -21.24 -15.13
C ARG A 51 42.43 -20.23 -16.20
N LEU A 52 42.51 -18.92 -15.93
CA LEU A 52 42.23 -17.87 -16.91
C LEU A 52 43.23 -17.82 -18.07
N LYS A 53 44.53 -18.12 -17.84
CA LYS A 53 45.52 -18.23 -18.93
C LYS A 53 45.31 -19.47 -19.83
N ARG A 54 44.64 -20.54 -19.37
CA ARG A 54 44.28 -21.69 -20.19
C ARG A 54 42.97 -21.50 -20.96
N ALA A 55 42.13 -20.55 -20.52
CA ALA A 55 40.86 -20.19 -21.18
C ALA A 55 41.02 -19.07 -22.20
N ALA A 56 42.21 -18.49 -22.36
CA ALA A 56 42.52 -17.42 -23.33
C ALA A 56 42.79 -17.98 -24.74
N SER A 57 41.98 -18.91 -25.23
CA SER A 57 41.85 -19.18 -26.65
C SER A 57 40.80 -18.23 -27.24
N LEU A 58 41.05 -17.70 -28.45
CA LEU A 58 40.14 -16.77 -29.13
C LEU A 58 38.63 -17.10 -29.01
N PRO A 59 38.20 -18.39 -29.08
CA PRO A 59 36.80 -18.75 -28.85
C PRO A 59 36.33 -18.53 -27.41
N GLY A 60 37.16 -18.69 -26.39
CA GLY A 60 36.78 -18.46 -24.98
C GLY A 60 36.57 -16.97 -24.65
N MET A 61 37.32 -16.07 -25.24
CA MET A 61 37.11 -14.61 -25.11
C MET A 61 35.86 -14.15 -25.81
N ILE A 62 35.51 -14.73 -26.97
CA ILE A 62 34.27 -14.44 -27.69
C ILE A 62 33.04 -14.90 -26.88
N VAL A 63 33.07 -16.11 -26.29
CA VAL A 63 32.02 -16.62 -25.42
C VAL A 63 31.87 -15.76 -24.16
N LEU A 64 32.95 -15.35 -23.51
CA LEU A 64 32.88 -14.43 -22.36
C LEU A 64 32.38 -13.04 -22.76
N GLY A 65 32.76 -12.53 -23.90
CA GLY A 65 32.25 -11.27 -24.44
C GLY A 65 30.77 -11.30 -24.80
N VAL A 66 30.30 -12.41 -25.41
CA VAL A 66 28.89 -12.63 -25.72
C VAL A 66 28.08 -12.82 -24.44
N CYS A 67 28.56 -13.56 -23.44
CA CYS A 67 27.89 -13.68 -22.14
C CYS A 67 27.84 -12.38 -21.37
N ALA A 68 28.90 -11.54 -21.43
CA ALA A 68 28.90 -10.22 -20.82
C ALA A 68 27.99 -9.23 -21.57
N ALA A 69 27.93 -9.30 -22.90
CA ALA A 69 27.01 -8.49 -23.72
C ALA A 69 25.56 -8.91 -23.50
N GLN A 70 25.28 -10.22 -23.35
CA GLN A 70 23.93 -10.73 -23.02
C GLN A 70 23.55 -10.39 -21.57
N ALA A 71 24.46 -10.42 -20.61
CA ALA A 71 24.20 -9.98 -19.24
C ALA A 71 23.92 -8.48 -19.16
N SER A 72 24.55 -7.66 -20.01
CA SER A 72 24.27 -6.23 -20.12
C SER A 72 22.94 -5.94 -20.84
N ALA A 73 22.48 -6.83 -21.74
CA ALA A 73 21.18 -6.70 -22.42
C ALA A 73 20.00 -7.12 -21.54
N CYS A 74 20.23 -7.91 -20.47
CA CYS A 74 19.21 -8.37 -19.54
C CYS A 74 18.80 -7.35 -18.48
N VAL A 75 19.42 -6.17 -18.43
CA VAL A 75 18.98 -5.01 -17.63
C VAL A 75 18.37 -3.95 -18.58
N ALA A 76 17.57 -4.38 -19.54
CA ALA A 76 16.66 -3.46 -20.19
C ALA A 76 15.53 -3.16 -19.21
N ALA A 77 15.79 -2.22 -18.28
CA ALA A 77 14.70 -1.52 -17.64
C ALA A 77 13.78 -1.04 -18.75
N PHE A 78 12.49 -1.39 -18.70
CA PHE A 78 11.51 -0.84 -19.62
C PHE A 78 11.69 0.68 -19.60
N PRO A 79 11.99 1.34 -20.73
CA PRO A 79 12.15 2.78 -20.76
C PRO A 79 10.82 3.39 -20.36
N ARG A 80 10.77 3.87 -19.12
CA ARG A 80 9.62 4.57 -18.58
C ARG A 80 9.90 6.07 -18.62
N ASP A 81 9.03 6.83 -19.25
CA ASP A 81 9.05 8.27 -19.15
C ASP A 81 8.45 8.67 -17.79
N SER A 82 9.31 8.83 -16.78
CA SER A 82 8.90 9.30 -15.45
C SER A 82 8.60 10.80 -15.49
N VAL A 83 7.66 11.24 -14.62
CA VAL A 83 7.34 12.66 -14.48
C VAL A 83 8.56 13.43 -14.00
N PRO A 84 9.03 14.49 -14.69
CA PRO A 84 10.10 15.34 -14.20
C PRO A 84 9.73 16.00 -12.87
N GLN A 85 10.71 16.17 -11.96
CA GLN A 85 10.50 16.67 -10.60
C GLN A 85 9.67 17.96 -10.55
N GLN A 86 9.91 18.90 -11.46
CA GLN A 86 9.19 20.18 -11.53
C GLN A 86 7.70 20.04 -11.82
N TYR A 87 7.26 18.93 -12.42
CA TYR A 87 5.87 18.65 -12.75
C TYR A 87 5.22 17.62 -11.82
N ALA A 88 5.96 17.02 -10.88
CA ALA A 88 5.45 15.93 -10.03
C ALA A 88 4.18 16.32 -9.25
N SER A 89 4.08 17.58 -8.80
CA SER A 89 2.91 18.05 -8.06
C SER A 89 1.73 18.50 -8.95
N THR A 90 1.95 18.73 -10.24
CA THR A 90 0.96 19.29 -11.17
C THR A 90 0.55 18.31 -12.28
N ALA A 91 1.18 17.13 -12.33
CA ALA A 91 0.80 16.10 -13.29
C ALA A 91 -0.64 15.62 -13.03
N GLU A 92 -1.43 15.47 -14.10
CA GLU A 92 -2.85 15.14 -14.04
C GLU A 92 -3.16 13.86 -14.83
N VAL A 93 -4.18 13.13 -14.39
CA VAL A 93 -4.69 11.99 -15.16
C VAL A 93 -5.44 12.50 -16.37
N PRO A 94 -5.06 12.07 -17.60
CA PRO A 94 -5.60 12.65 -18.83
C PRO A 94 -7.12 12.59 -18.91
N GLY A 95 -7.75 13.76 -19.11
CA GLY A 95 -9.19 13.89 -19.29
C GLY A 95 -10.03 13.72 -18.03
N TYR A 96 -9.42 13.54 -16.87
CA TYR A 96 -10.10 13.60 -15.60
C TYR A 96 -9.93 14.99 -14.96
N ARG A 97 -10.79 15.29 -14.01
CA ARG A 97 -10.66 16.51 -13.21
C ARG A 97 -9.41 16.41 -12.34
N HIS A 98 -8.73 17.52 -12.14
CA HIS A 98 -7.52 17.60 -11.28
C HIS A 98 -7.76 17.13 -9.85
N ASP A 99 -9.02 17.09 -9.41
CA ASP A 99 -9.39 16.75 -8.04
C ASP A 99 -9.81 15.27 -7.84
N ILE A 100 -9.60 14.36 -8.80
CA ILE A 100 -9.85 12.93 -8.61
C ILE A 100 -8.85 12.28 -7.65
N ARG A 101 -7.76 12.97 -7.34
CA ARG A 101 -6.75 12.50 -6.39
C ARG A 101 -6.17 13.68 -5.60
N VAL A 102 -5.64 13.37 -4.42
CA VAL A 102 -4.95 14.33 -3.57
C VAL A 102 -3.72 13.69 -2.95
N TRP A 103 -2.70 14.51 -2.68
CA TRP A 103 -1.52 14.07 -1.94
C TRP A 103 -1.86 13.89 -0.47
N GLY A 104 -1.44 12.77 0.15
CA GLY A 104 -1.76 12.45 1.53
C GLY A 104 -1.09 13.35 2.56
N ASP A 105 0.01 13.99 2.18
CA ASP A 105 0.81 14.93 2.98
C ASP A 105 0.44 16.40 2.76
N THR A 106 -0.63 16.69 2.02
CA THR A 106 -1.07 18.06 1.79
C THR A 106 -1.65 18.65 3.07
N TYR A 107 -0.93 19.59 3.65
CA TYR A 107 -1.34 20.35 4.86
C TYR A 107 -2.21 21.58 4.53
N SER A 108 -2.38 21.89 3.25
CA SER A 108 -3.28 22.98 2.85
C SER A 108 -4.72 22.61 3.15
N SER A 109 -5.49 23.60 3.63
CA SER A 109 -6.93 23.46 3.81
C SER A 109 -7.56 22.81 2.59
N TYR A 110 -8.36 21.79 2.81
CA TYR A 110 -9.15 21.16 1.74
C TYR A 110 -9.85 22.26 0.94
N PRO A 111 -9.68 22.35 -0.39
CA PRO A 111 -10.18 23.52 -1.12
C PRO A 111 -11.63 23.80 -0.77
N ASN A 112 -11.93 25.02 -0.29
CA ASN A 112 -13.28 25.42 0.13
C ASN A 112 -14.36 25.04 -0.88
N GLN A 113 -14.04 25.09 -2.16
CA GLN A 113 -14.94 24.68 -3.24
C GLN A 113 -15.36 23.20 -3.17
N ARG A 114 -14.49 22.31 -2.72
CA ARG A 114 -14.82 20.88 -2.55
C ARG A 114 -15.80 20.66 -1.40
N LEU A 115 -15.57 21.35 -0.27
CA LEU A 115 -16.47 21.27 0.88
C LEU A 115 -17.84 21.89 0.58
N VAL A 116 -17.87 23.03 -0.12
CA VAL A 116 -19.12 23.65 -0.55
C VAL A 116 -19.90 22.71 -1.47
N ARG A 117 -19.24 22.10 -2.46
CA ARG A 117 -19.87 21.11 -3.34
C ARG A 117 -20.40 19.92 -2.54
N LEU A 118 -19.60 19.36 -1.63
CA LEU A 118 -20.00 18.25 -0.77
C LEU A 118 -21.26 18.60 0.04
N ARG A 119 -21.29 19.81 0.63
CA ARG A 119 -22.47 20.31 1.34
C ARG A 119 -23.70 20.36 0.43
N ASP A 120 -23.56 20.94 -0.77
CA ASP A 120 -24.68 21.15 -1.69
C ASP A 120 -25.22 19.81 -2.21
N GLU A 121 -24.34 18.84 -2.53
CA GLU A 121 -24.72 17.47 -2.88
C GLU A 121 -25.51 16.80 -1.76
N ARG A 122 -25.02 16.89 -0.50
CA ARG A 122 -25.69 16.30 0.67
C ARG A 122 -27.02 16.99 0.97
N LEU A 123 -27.08 18.31 0.90
CA LEU A 123 -28.33 19.07 1.08
C LEU A 123 -29.37 18.69 0.03
N LYS A 124 -28.97 18.50 -1.22
CA LYS A 124 -29.87 18.05 -2.28
C LYS A 124 -30.35 16.63 -2.02
N ALA A 125 -29.46 15.73 -1.67
CA ALA A 125 -29.75 14.33 -1.42
C ALA A 125 -30.63 14.12 -0.18
N SER A 126 -30.41 14.89 0.90
CA SER A 126 -31.18 14.77 2.15
C SER A 126 -32.67 15.10 1.99
N LYS A 127 -33.06 15.79 0.92
CA LYS A 127 -34.49 16.07 0.60
C LYS A 127 -35.22 14.83 0.09
N THR A 128 -34.55 13.84 -0.46
CA THR A 128 -35.11 12.65 -1.11
C THR A 128 -34.65 11.34 -0.49
N ASP A 129 -33.53 11.35 0.25
CA ASP A 129 -32.93 10.18 0.90
C ASP A 129 -32.78 10.44 2.41
N PRO A 130 -33.71 9.94 3.26
CA PRO A 130 -33.68 10.16 4.71
C PRO A 130 -32.43 9.58 5.40
N SER A 131 -31.69 8.69 4.72
CA SER A 131 -30.43 8.14 5.25
C SER A 131 -29.27 9.15 5.20
N ILE A 132 -29.43 10.27 4.50
CA ILE A 132 -28.44 11.35 4.43
C ILE A 132 -28.70 12.37 5.54
N ASN A 133 -27.94 12.24 6.63
CA ASN A 133 -28.04 13.12 7.79
C ASN A 133 -26.95 14.22 7.74
N MET A 134 -27.35 15.49 7.70
CA MET A 134 -26.43 16.63 7.69
C MET A 134 -25.71 16.84 9.03
N ARG A 135 -26.24 16.27 10.12
CA ARG A 135 -25.72 16.42 11.49
C ARG A 135 -24.91 15.22 11.97
N GLU A 136 -24.72 14.24 11.11
CA GLU A 136 -23.98 13.02 11.44
C GLU A 136 -23.07 12.62 10.28
N LEU A 137 -21.85 12.20 10.60
CA LEU A 137 -20.89 11.65 9.65
C LEU A 137 -20.35 10.34 10.17
N ASN A 138 -20.50 9.29 9.39
CA ASN A 138 -19.97 7.97 9.67
C ASN A 138 -18.83 7.66 8.69
N ALA A 139 -17.60 7.59 9.19
CA ALA A 139 -16.42 7.27 8.41
C ALA A 139 -15.90 5.88 8.75
N LEU A 140 -15.70 5.04 7.74
CA LEU A 140 -15.04 3.74 7.85
C LEU A 140 -13.67 3.82 7.18
N THR A 141 -12.63 3.38 7.89
CA THR A 141 -11.29 3.23 7.33
C THR A 141 -10.80 1.80 7.50
N LEU A 142 -10.29 1.22 6.40
CA LEU A 142 -9.92 -0.18 6.26
C LEU A 142 -8.42 -0.27 5.94
N SER A 143 -7.66 -0.91 6.84
CA SER A 143 -6.22 -1.08 6.62
C SER A 143 -5.91 -2.12 5.55
N GLY A 144 -4.67 -2.10 5.07
CA GLY A 144 -4.08 -3.24 4.39
C GLY A 144 -4.01 -4.49 5.26
N GLY A 145 -3.39 -5.56 4.75
CA GLY A 145 -3.23 -6.80 5.49
C GLY A 145 -3.18 -8.06 4.62
N GLY A 146 -3.20 -7.95 3.29
CA GLY A 146 -3.17 -9.11 2.38
C GLY A 146 -4.31 -10.09 2.68
N SER A 147 -4.01 -11.37 2.87
CA SER A 147 -5.00 -12.40 3.23
C SER A 147 -5.73 -12.13 4.55
N SER A 148 -5.11 -11.36 5.45
CA SER A 148 -5.76 -10.96 6.70
C SER A 148 -6.94 -10.00 6.50
N GLY A 149 -7.13 -9.44 5.30
CA GLY A 149 -8.33 -8.70 4.93
C GLY A 149 -9.64 -9.47 5.13
N ALA A 150 -9.57 -10.81 5.15
CA ALA A 150 -10.70 -11.66 5.46
C ALA A 150 -11.33 -11.34 6.82
N PHE A 151 -10.53 -10.91 7.82
CA PHE A 151 -11.04 -10.43 9.10
C PHE A 151 -11.96 -9.23 8.95
N GLY A 152 -11.50 -8.20 8.23
CA GLY A 152 -12.29 -6.98 8.01
C GLY A 152 -13.56 -7.24 7.20
N ALA A 153 -13.50 -8.14 6.20
CA ALA A 153 -14.69 -8.58 5.47
C ALA A 153 -15.70 -9.24 6.42
N GLY A 154 -15.24 -10.15 7.30
CA GLY A 154 -16.08 -10.77 8.34
C GLY A 154 -16.68 -9.76 9.30
N ILE A 155 -15.91 -8.76 9.77
CA ILE A 155 -16.44 -7.67 10.62
C ILE A 155 -17.55 -6.91 9.91
N VAL A 156 -17.35 -6.51 8.66
CA VAL A 156 -18.33 -5.72 7.88
C VAL A 156 -19.64 -6.48 7.71
N VAL A 157 -19.57 -7.77 7.34
CA VAL A 157 -20.77 -8.61 7.11
C VAL A 157 -21.45 -8.98 8.43
N GLY A 158 -20.68 -9.35 9.46
CA GLY A 158 -21.23 -9.61 10.79
C GLY A 158 -21.89 -8.37 11.40
N TRP A 159 -21.34 -7.18 11.17
CA TRP A 159 -21.93 -5.91 11.62
C TRP A 159 -23.28 -5.63 10.93
N THR A 160 -23.42 -6.00 9.64
CA THR A 160 -24.73 -6.00 8.97
C THR A 160 -25.70 -6.95 9.66
N LYS A 161 -25.24 -8.16 10.00
CA LYS A 161 -26.08 -9.15 10.69
C LYS A 161 -26.55 -8.66 12.06
N ALA A 162 -25.73 -7.85 12.75
CA ALA A 162 -26.13 -7.20 14.01
C ALA A 162 -27.21 -6.11 13.82
N GLY A 163 -27.49 -5.68 12.59
CA GLY A 163 -28.45 -4.61 12.30
C GLY A 163 -28.02 -3.20 12.72
N THR A 164 -26.75 -3.03 13.13
CA THR A 164 -26.24 -1.75 13.66
C THR A 164 -25.19 -1.10 12.77
N ARG A 165 -24.89 -1.68 11.60
CA ARG A 165 -23.97 -1.09 10.62
C ARG A 165 -24.56 0.19 10.03
N PRO A 166 -23.90 1.35 10.23
CA PRO A 166 -24.41 2.60 9.64
C PRO A 166 -24.18 2.63 8.13
N LYS A 167 -24.90 3.48 7.44
CA LYS A 167 -24.53 3.87 6.08
C LYS A 167 -23.35 4.84 6.19
N PHE A 168 -22.21 4.43 5.65
CA PHE A 168 -20.98 5.24 5.74
C PHE A 168 -21.02 6.40 4.76
N ASP A 169 -20.69 7.59 5.24
CA ASP A 169 -20.53 8.79 4.42
C ASP A 169 -19.17 8.82 3.72
N ILE A 170 -18.15 8.30 4.41
CA ILE A 170 -16.79 8.19 3.92
C ILE A 170 -16.31 6.75 4.13
N VAL A 171 -15.77 6.15 3.10
CA VAL A 171 -15.05 4.88 3.20
C VAL A 171 -13.66 5.06 2.59
N THR A 172 -12.64 4.64 3.31
CA THR A 172 -11.26 4.64 2.81
C THR A 172 -10.66 3.24 2.92
N GLY A 173 -9.81 2.86 1.97
CA GLY A 173 -9.15 1.56 1.99
C GLY A 173 -7.76 1.60 1.40
N ILE A 174 -6.88 0.74 1.93
CA ILE A 174 -5.52 0.51 1.43
C ILE A 174 -5.33 -1.00 1.27
N SER A 175 -4.69 -1.44 0.19
CA SER A 175 -4.35 -2.86 -0.05
C SER A 175 -5.59 -3.76 0.07
N ALA A 176 -5.60 -4.75 0.97
CA ALA A 176 -6.81 -5.56 1.24
C ALA A 176 -8.03 -4.69 1.59
N GLY A 177 -7.83 -3.58 2.32
CA GLY A 177 -8.90 -2.63 2.60
C GLY A 177 -9.45 -1.94 1.35
N ALA A 178 -8.62 -1.72 0.31
CA ALA A 178 -9.07 -1.19 -0.97
C ALA A 178 -9.98 -2.17 -1.74
N LEU A 179 -9.79 -3.48 -1.53
CA LEU A 179 -10.68 -4.51 -2.06
C LEU A 179 -12.02 -4.57 -1.32
N ILE A 180 -12.03 -4.33 0.01
CA ILE A 180 -13.25 -4.33 0.84
C ILE A 180 -14.06 -3.04 0.64
N ALA A 181 -13.38 -1.90 0.46
CA ALA A 181 -13.98 -0.57 0.52
C ALA A 181 -15.16 -0.34 -0.44
N PRO A 182 -15.15 -0.76 -1.72
CA PRO A 182 -16.30 -0.61 -2.62
C PRO A 182 -17.55 -1.32 -2.12
N PHE A 183 -17.42 -2.54 -1.60
CA PHE A 183 -18.51 -3.33 -1.05
C PHE A 183 -19.06 -2.71 0.23
N ALA A 184 -18.16 -2.31 1.15
CA ALA A 184 -18.55 -1.63 2.38
C ALA A 184 -19.27 -0.29 2.11
N PHE A 185 -18.84 0.44 1.08
CA PHE A 185 -19.44 1.69 0.64
C PHE A 185 -20.84 1.50 0.06
N LEU A 186 -21.04 0.49 -0.77
CA LEU A 186 -22.34 0.19 -1.37
C LEU A 186 -23.34 -0.40 -0.36
N GLY A 187 -22.85 -1.12 0.65
CA GLY A 187 -23.69 -1.58 1.76
C GLY A 187 -24.13 -3.04 1.66
N PRO A 188 -25.17 -3.44 2.45
CA PRO A 188 -25.54 -4.84 2.66
C PRO A 188 -25.86 -5.65 1.42
N ALA A 189 -26.29 -5.01 0.34
CA ALA A 189 -26.60 -5.70 -0.92
C ALA A 189 -25.37 -6.38 -1.56
N TYR A 190 -24.18 -6.04 -1.11
CA TYR A 190 -22.90 -6.59 -1.61
C TYR A 190 -22.19 -7.49 -0.59
N ASP A 191 -22.84 -7.87 0.50
CA ASP A 191 -22.22 -8.68 1.56
C ASP A 191 -21.92 -10.11 1.10
N ASP A 192 -22.73 -10.69 0.21
CA ASP A 192 -22.48 -12.02 -0.35
C ASP A 192 -21.26 -12.02 -1.27
N GLU A 193 -21.12 -11.00 -2.14
CA GLU A 193 -19.96 -10.84 -2.99
C GLU A 193 -18.68 -10.59 -2.17
N LEU A 194 -18.77 -9.77 -1.10
CA LEU A 194 -17.67 -9.55 -0.18
C LEU A 194 -17.26 -10.84 0.53
N THR A 195 -18.22 -11.62 0.98
CA THR A 195 -17.97 -12.94 1.59
C THR A 195 -17.25 -13.86 0.61
N ALA A 196 -17.75 -14.00 -0.60
CA ALA A 196 -17.15 -14.84 -1.63
C ALA A 196 -15.71 -14.37 -1.96
N ALA A 197 -15.48 -13.06 -2.11
CA ALA A 197 -14.18 -12.50 -2.45
C ALA A 197 -13.08 -12.82 -1.41
N PHE A 198 -13.43 -13.07 -0.15
CA PHE A 198 -12.46 -13.35 0.91
C PHE A 198 -12.49 -14.79 1.45
N THR A 199 -13.46 -15.62 1.06
CA THR A 199 -13.56 -17.01 1.54
C THR A 199 -13.35 -18.08 0.46
N THR A 200 -13.37 -17.71 -0.82
CA THR A 200 -13.23 -18.67 -1.93
C THR A 200 -11.91 -18.57 -2.68
N VAL A 201 -11.15 -17.48 -2.51
CA VAL A 201 -9.89 -17.27 -3.23
C VAL A 201 -8.74 -18.07 -2.63
N THR A 202 -7.75 -18.36 -3.50
CA THR A 202 -6.51 -19.07 -3.16
C THR A 202 -5.32 -18.34 -3.79
N ASP A 203 -4.09 -18.76 -3.48
CA ASP A 203 -2.87 -18.23 -4.08
C ASP A 203 -2.97 -18.07 -5.60
N THR A 204 -3.49 -19.08 -6.31
CA THR A 204 -3.56 -19.11 -7.78
C THR A 204 -4.53 -18.07 -8.35
N ASN A 205 -5.49 -17.60 -7.56
CA ASN A 205 -6.39 -16.52 -7.93
C ASN A 205 -5.76 -15.14 -7.78
N ILE A 206 -4.72 -15.02 -6.95
CA ILE A 206 -4.11 -13.73 -6.60
C ILE A 206 -2.81 -13.51 -7.35
N TYR A 207 -1.93 -14.54 -7.42
CA TYR A 207 -0.61 -14.37 -8.04
C TYR A 207 -0.08 -15.63 -8.72
N ILE A 208 0.91 -15.40 -9.60
CA ILE A 208 1.75 -16.44 -10.20
C ILE A 208 3.18 -16.18 -9.74
N LYS A 209 3.81 -17.16 -9.08
CA LYS A 209 5.23 -17.09 -8.70
C LYS A 209 6.11 -17.01 -9.94
N ARG A 210 7.12 -16.13 -9.90
CA ARG A 210 8.11 -15.96 -10.97
C ARG A 210 9.46 -16.50 -10.54
N GLY A 211 10.22 -17.01 -11.50
CA GLY A 211 11.60 -17.43 -11.28
C GLY A 211 12.52 -16.22 -11.03
N LEU A 212 13.71 -16.48 -10.44
CA LEU A 212 14.69 -15.44 -10.08
C LEU A 212 15.08 -14.55 -11.28
N LEU A 213 15.22 -15.11 -12.47
CA LEU A 213 15.59 -14.34 -13.67
C LEU A 213 14.47 -13.36 -14.06
N ALA A 214 13.20 -13.78 -14.01
CA ALA A 214 12.07 -12.92 -14.27
C ALA A 214 11.91 -11.85 -13.18
N ALA A 215 12.22 -12.19 -11.92
CA ALA A 215 12.21 -11.22 -10.83
C ALA A 215 13.25 -10.10 -11.02
N LEU A 216 14.40 -10.41 -11.59
CA LEU A 216 15.44 -9.44 -11.89
C LEU A 216 15.09 -8.51 -13.08
N SER A 217 14.34 -9.02 -14.08
CA SER A 217 13.92 -8.20 -15.23
C SER A 217 12.74 -7.29 -14.90
N ASP A 218 11.75 -7.80 -14.15
CA ASP A 218 10.48 -7.10 -13.93
C ASP A 218 10.38 -6.46 -12.52
N GLY A 219 11.41 -6.59 -11.70
CA GLY A 219 11.47 -6.01 -10.36
C GLY A 219 10.50 -6.64 -9.35
N SER A 220 9.95 -7.85 -9.63
CA SER A 220 8.97 -8.50 -8.75
C SER A 220 9.06 -10.02 -8.77
N PHE A 221 8.84 -10.65 -7.60
CA PHE A 221 8.88 -12.11 -7.43
C PHE A 221 7.56 -12.81 -7.83
N ALA A 222 6.49 -12.06 -8.05
CA ALA A 222 5.20 -12.59 -8.46
C ALA A 222 4.50 -11.70 -9.49
N SER A 223 3.68 -12.28 -10.35
CA SER A 223 2.75 -11.55 -11.21
C SER A 223 1.39 -11.42 -10.52
N ASN A 224 0.81 -10.23 -10.51
CA ASN A 224 -0.54 -9.96 -10.02
C ASN A 224 -1.60 -10.04 -11.14
N ALA A 225 -1.28 -10.63 -12.30
CA ALA A 225 -2.23 -10.79 -13.39
C ALA A 225 -3.51 -11.58 -13.01
N PRO A 226 -3.47 -12.63 -12.15
CA PRO A 226 -4.69 -13.26 -11.67
C PRO A 226 -5.58 -12.31 -10.85
N LEU A 227 -5.00 -11.48 -9.97
CA LEU A 227 -5.76 -10.47 -9.23
C LEU A 227 -6.37 -9.44 -10.17
N ALA A 228 -5.64 -8.98 -11.19
CA ALA A 228 -6.18 -8.08 -12.20
C ALA A 228 -7.41 -8.69 -12.91
N LYS A 229 -7.36 -10.00 -13.22
CA LYS A 229 -8.49 -10.74 -13.79
C LYS A 229 -9.68 -10.86 -12.82
N LEU A 230 -9.43 -11.06 -11.53
CA LEU A 230 -10.48 -11.02 -10.51
C LEU A 230 -11.15 -9.65 -10.44
N LEU A 231 -10.36 -8.57 -10.49
CA LEU A 231 -10.89 -7.21 -10.54
C LEU A 231 -11.74 -6.97 -11.79
N ASP A 232 -11.38 -7.55 -12.94
CA ASP A 232 -12.21 -7.48 -14.17
C ASP A 232 -13.59 -8.10 -13.98
N ALA A 233 -13.67 -9.20 -13.22
CA ALA A 233 -14.92 -9.90 -12.96
C ALA A 233 -15.81 -9.19 -11.92
N HIS A 234 -15.21 -8.62 -10.87
CA HIS A 234 -15.96 -8.04 -9.75
C HIS A 234 -16.24 -6.53 -9.91
N VAL A 235 -15.34 -5.76 -10.53
CA VAL A 235 -15.57 -4.33 -10.81
C VAL A 235 -16.42 -4.22 -12.07
N THR A 236 -17.73 -4.28 -11.91
CA THR A 236 -18.69 -4.20 -13.02
C THR A 236 -19.12 -2.76 -13.30
N ASP A 237 -19.63 -2.48 -14.49
CA ASP A 237 -20.22 -1.16 -14.81
C ASP A 237 -21.40 -0.84 -13.90
N ARG A 238 -22.20 -1.82 -13.54
CA ARG A 238 -23.27 -1.69 -12.53
C ARG A 238 -22.72 -1.19 -11.19
N MET A 239 -21.65 -1.79 -10.67
CA MET A 239 -21.01 -1.36 -9.43
C MET A 239 -20.53 0.10 -9.53
N LEU A 240 -19.90 0.48 -10.65
CA LEU A 240 -19.45 1.85 -10.87
C LEU A 240 -20.61 2.84 -10.93
N ASP A 241 -21.71 2.47 -11.59
CA ASP A 241 -22.92 3.31 -11.66
C ASP A 241 -23.56 3.49 -10.27
N GLU A 242 -23.54 2.46 -9.43
CA GLU A 242 -24.03 2.53 -8.06
C GLU A 242 -23.12 3.40 -7.18
N ILE A 243 -21.80 3.27 -7.32
CA ILE A 243 -20.82 4.15 -6.65
C ILE A 243 -21.02 5.61 -7.11
N ALA A 244 -21.21 5.86 -8.40
CA ALA A 244 -21.45 7.19 -8.96
C ALA A 244 -22.76 7.81 -8.40
N ARG A 245 -23.83 7.01 -8.26
CA ARG A 245 -25.07 7.47 -7.62
C ARG A 245 -24.87 7.86 -6.16
N GLU A 246 -24.17 7.06 -5.40
CA GLU A 246 -23.87 7.37 -4.00
C GLU A 246 -22.91 8.57 -3.85
N TYR A 247 -21.95 8.70 -4.78
CA TYR A 247 -21.08 9.88 -4.86
C TYR A 247 -21.87 11.17 -5.09
N SER A 248 -22.88 11.15 -5.97
CA SER A 248 -23.72 12.31 -6.25
C SER A 248 -24.59 12.74 -5.04
N LYS A 249 -24.76 11.87 -4.05
CA LYS A 249 -25.40 12.17 -2.77
C LYS A 249 -24.42 12.76 -1.72
N GLY A 250 -23.17 13.02 -2.10
CA GLY A 250 -22.15 13.54 -1.20
C GLY A 250 -21.47 12.48 -0.34
N ARG A 251 -21.55 11.20 -0.69
CA ARG A 251 -20.75 10.14 -0.07
C ARG A 251 -19.40 10.03 -0.79
N ARG A 252 -18.36 9.58 -0.10
CA ARG A 252 -17.01 9.53 -0.64
C ARG A 252 -16.37 8.15 -0.43
N LEU A 253 -15.74 7.65 -1.48
CA LEU A 253 -14.96 6.41 -1.47
C LEU A 253 -13.53 6.73 -1.91
N PHE A 254 -12.55 6.47 -1.03
CA PHE A 254 -11.15 6.70 -1.33
C PHE A 254 -10.32 5.42 -1.27
N VAL A 255 -9.34 5.33 -2.15
CA VAL A 255 -8.29 4.30 -2.13
C VAL A 255 -6.92 4.99 -2.08
N GLY A 256 -6.04 4.49 -1.21
CA GLY A 256 -4.68 5.00 -1.06
C GLY A 256 -3.67 4.17 -1.84
N THR A 257 -2.73 4.85 -2.51
CA THR A 257 -1.54 4.28 -3.16
C THR A 257 -0.30 5.08 -2.75
N SER A 258 0.89 4.52 -2.95
CA SER A 258 2.15 5.24 -2.79
C SER A 258 2.78 5.51 -4.16
N ASN A 259 3.02 6.78 -4.48
CA ASN A 259 3.80 7.18 -5.65
C ASN A 259 5.29 7.17 -5.27
N LEU A 260 6.04 6.19 -5.79
CA LEU A 260 7.46 6.02 -5.45
C LEU A 260 8.37 7.09 -6.05
N ASP A 261 7.98 7.70 -7.18
CA ASP A 261 8.78 8.76 -7.79
C ASP A 261 8.75 10.04 -6.97
N ALA A 262 7.59 10.34 -6.41
CA ALA A 262 7.37 11.53 -5.60
C ALA A 262 7.62 11.30 -4.10
N ASP A 263 7.81 10.03 -3.67
CA ASP A 263 7.92 9.61 -2.26
C ASP A 263 6.72 10.10 -1.41
N ARG A 264 5.49 9.94 -1.97
CA ARG A 264 4.27 10.50 -1.37
C ARG A 264 3.09 9.54 -1.45
N ALA A 265 2.23 9.60 -0.42
CA ALA A 265 0.89 8.99 -0.48
C ALA A 265 -0.03 9.74 -1.46
N VAL A 266 -0.82 8.99 -2.20
CA VAL A 266 -1.87 9.52 -3.09
C VAL A 266 -3.21 8.90 -2.72
N PHE A 267 -4.21 9.73 -2.40
CA PHE A 267 -5.57 9.31 -2.12
C PHE A 267 -6.47 9.60 -3.31
N TRP A 268 -7.03 8.54 -3.88
CA TRP A 268 -7.86 8.56 -5.09
C TRP A 268 -9.34 8.63 -4.72
N ASP A 269 -10.06 9.60 -5.25
CA ASP A 269 -11.53 9.67 -5.13
C ASP A 269 -12.17 8.72 -6.14
N MET A 270 -12.41 7.49 -5.71
CA MET A 270 -12.97 6.41 -6.53
C MET A 270 -14.41 6.74 -6.95
N GLY A 271 -15.14 7.50 -6.13
CA GLY A 271 -16.46 8.00 -6.47
C GLY A 271 -16.42 8.99 -7.64
N ALA A 272 -15.45 9.91 -7.63
CA ALA A 272 -15.24 10.84 -8.73
C ALA A 272 -14.83 10.13 -10.04
N ILE A 273 -13.98 9.09 -9.95
CA ILE A 273 -13.63 8.24 -11.10
C ILE A 273 -14.87 7.56 -11.65
N ALA A 274 -15.67 6.90 -10.80
CA ALA A 274 -16.89 6.22 -11.20
C ALA A 274 -17.92 7.17 -11.85
N ALA A 275 -18.04 8.39 -11.31
CA ALA A 275 -18.99 9.42 -11.76
C ALA A 275 -18.48 10.25 -12.97
N SER A 276 -17.28 9.98 -13.48
CA SER A 276 -16.66 10.79 -14.54
C SER A 276 -17.37 10.69 -15.90
N GLY A 277 -18.20 9.65 -16.11
CA GLY A 277 -18.84 9.38 -17.41
C GLY A 277 -17.87 8.94 -18.52
N ARG A 278 -16.59 8.74 -18.21
CA ARG A 278 -15.57 8.39 -19.19
C ARG A 278 -15.60 6.90 -19.57
N PRO A 279 -15.26 6.56 -20.81
CA PRO A 279 -15.22 5.16 -21.25
C PRO A 279 -14.10 4.36 -20.56
N ASP A 280 -13.03 5.03 -20.10
CA ASP A 280 -11.89 4.43 -19.41
C ASP A 280 -12.01 4.41 -17.87
N ARG A 281 -13.15 4.86 -17.29
CA ARG A 281 -13.37 4.92 -15.83
C ARG A 281 -13.16 3.57 -15.13
N LYS A 282 -13.64 2.49 -15.75
CA LYS A 282 -13.49 1.13 -15.22
C LYS A 282 -12.01 0.70 -15.18
N GLN A 283 -11.26 1.02 -16.20
CA GLN A 283 -9.85 0.71 -16.29
C GLN A 283 -9.07 1.45 -15.20
N LEU A 284 -9.23 2.77 -15.09
CA LEU A 284 -8.56 3.56 -14.06
C LEU A 284 -8.96 3.10 -12.65
N PHE A 285 -10.23 2.80 -12.41
CA PHE A 285 -10.71 2.30 -11.12
C PHE A 285 -9.99 1.01 -10.70
N LYS A 286 -9.85 0.05 -11.63
CA LYS A 286 -9.13 -1.20 -11.39
C LYS A 286 -7.63 -0.99 -11.22
N GLU A 287 -7.00 -0.14 -12.04
CA GLU A 287 -5.58 0.18 -11.93
C GLU A 287 -5.21 0.78 -10.58
N VAL A 288 -6.07 1.65 -10.03
CA VAL A 288 -5.87 2.23 -8.68
C VAL A 288 -5.95 1.15 -7.61
N ILE A 289 -6.95 0.25 -7.65
CA ILE A 289 -7.06 -0.86 -6.70
C ILE A 289 -5.85 -1.81 -6.84
N LEU A 290 -5.45 -2.15 -8.06
CA LEU A 290 -4.30 -3.01 -8.33
C LEU A 290 -3.00 -2.36 -7.82
N ALA A 291 -2.82 -1.06 -8.02
CA ALA A 291 -1.69 -0.31 -7.48
C ALA A 291 -1.68 -0.34 -5.94
N SER A 292 -2.85 -0.12 -5.33
CA SER A 292 -3.02 -0.17 -3.88
C SER A 292 -2.68 -1.54 -3.26
N THR A 293 -2.74 -2.61 -4.06
CA THR A 293 -2.42 -3.99 -3.62
C THR A 293 -1.05 -4.48 -4.09
N SER A 294 -0.27 -3.64 -4.77
CA SER A 294 1.04 -4.00 -5.34
C SER A 294 2.15 -3.79 -4.32
N ILE A 295 2.34 -4.76 -3.41
CA ILE A 295 3.39 -4.74 -2.36
C ILE A 295 4.77 -4.70 -3.02
N PRO A 296 5.63 -3.70 -2.70
CA PRO A 296 6.97 -3.58 -3.29
C PRO A 296 7.82 -4.83 -3.13
N GLY A 297 8.49 -5.24 -4.22
CA GLY A 297 9.32 -6.44 -4.25
C GLY A 297 8.53 -7.74 -4.45
N ILE A 298 7.29 -7.84 -3.95
CA ILE A 298 6.43 -9.01 -4.16
C ILE A 298 5.70 -8.91 -5.50
N PHE A 299 4.96 -7.81 -5.71
CA PHE A 299 4.21 -7.55 -6.93
C PHE A 299 4.85 -6.44 -7.78
N PRO A 300 4.63 -6.46 -9.12
CA PRO A 300 5.10 -5.38 -9.96
C PRO A 300 4.37 -4.07 -9.62
N PRO A 301 5.06 -2.92 -9.70
CA PRO A 301 4.41 -1.63 -9.60
C PRO A 301 3.41 -1.42 -10.75
N VAL A 302 2.41 -0.59 -10.51
CA VAL A 302 1.46 -0.15 -11.54
C VAL A 302 1.90 1.21 -12.06
N TYR A 303 1.98 1.33 -13.38
CA TYR A 303 2.36 2.58 -14.04
C TYR A 303 1.10 3.33 -14.48
N LEU A 304 0.77 4.40 -13.75
CA LEU A 304 -0.39 5.22 -14.03
C LEU A 304 -0.02 6.34 -15.03
N ARG A 305 -0.76 6.42 -16.12
CA ARG A 305 -0.54 7.44 -17.15
C ARG A 305 -1.00 8.80 -16.65
N VAL A 306 -0.13 9.80 -16.80
CA VAL A 306 -0.40 11.20 -16.46
C VAL A 306 0.10 12.13 -17.58
N THR A 307 -0.38 13.36 -17.58
CA THR A 307 0.08 14.43 -18.48
C THR A 307 0.60 15.61 -17.67
N ALA A 308 1.69 16.19 -18.15
CA ALA A 308 2.25 17.44 -17.63
C ALA A 308 2.94 18.17 -18.78
N ASP A 309 2.79 19.49 -18.85
CA ASP A 309 3.39 20.31 -19.91
C ASP A 309 3.11 19.77 -21.32
N GLY A 310 1.88 19.30 -21.57
CA GLY A 310 1.44 18.76 -22.86
C GLY A 310 2.04 17.40 -23.26
N LYS A 311 2.83 16.76 -22.39
CA LYS A 311 3.47 15.46 -22.61
C LYS A 311 2.88 14.39 -21.72
N THR A 312 2.96 13.13 -22.19
CA THR A 312 2.53 11.95 -21.43
C THR A 312 3.70 11.36 -20.69
N TYR A 313 3.44 11.01 -19.42
CA TYR A 313 4.38 10.37 -18.50
C TYR A 313 3.70 9.21 -17.77
N HIS A 314 4.50 8.45 -17.01
CA HIS A 314 4.03 7.33 -16.19
C HIS A 314 4.55 7.46 -14.76
N GLU A 315 3.65 7.60 -13.81
CA GLU A 315 3.97 7.55 -12.37
C GLU A 315 4.04 6.10 -11.91
N MET A 316 5.02 5.78 -11.07
CA MET A 316 5.17 4.46 -10.46
C MET A 316 4.40 4.39 -9.15
N HIS A 317 3.30 3.64 -9.14
CA HIS A 317 2.48 3.42 -7.96
C HIS A 317 2.64 2.00 -7.41
N VAL A 318 2.67 1.91 -6.08
CA VAL A 318 2.72 0.67 -5.31
C VAL A 318 1.70 0.70 -4.19
N ASP A 319 1.66 -0.37 -3.38
CA ASP A 319 0.78 -0.52 -2.22
C ASP A 319 0.82 0.73 -1.33
N GLY A 320 -0.38 1.19 -0.96
CA GLY A 320 -0.54 2.35 -0.09
C GLY A 320 0.09 2.18 1.29
N GLY A 321 0.20 0.93 1.78
CA GLY A 321 0.87 0.57 3.03
C GLY A 321 2.35 0.95 3.10
N THR A 322 2.97 1.27 1.95
CA THR A 322 4.34 1.79 1.90
C THR A 322 4.45 3.18 2.58
N THR A 323 3.41 4.00 2.50
CA THR A 323 3.37 5.35 3.10
C THR A 323 2.32 5.49 4.21
N ASN A 324 1.18 4.83 4.07
CA ASN A 324 0.09 4.82 5.03
C ASN A 324 -0.63 3.48 5.00
N GLU A 325 -0.77 2.82 6.13
CA GLU A 325 -1.52 1.57 6.25
C GLU A 325 -3.02 1.81 6.42
N VAL A 326 -3.37 2.96 7.00
CA VAL A 326 -4.75 3.41 7.19
C VAL A 326 -4.83 4.92 7.23
N PHE A 327 -5.86 5.50 6.61
CA PHE A 327 -6.05 6.95 6.56
C PHE A 327 -7.54 7.32 6.60
N LEU A 328 -7.85 8.52 7.05
CA LEU A 328 -9.22 9.05 7.03
C LEU A 328 -9.39 10.08 5.90
N MET A 329 -8.56 11.10 5.89
CA MET A 329 -8.59 12.23 4.95
C MET A 329 -7.21 12.88 4.87
N PRO A 330 -6.95 13.75 3.88
CA PRO A 330 -5.75 14.57 3.90
C PRO A 330 -5.61 15.31 5.22
N ALA A 331 -4.40 15.41 5.74
CA ALA A 331 -4.09 15.87 7.10
C ALA A 331 -4.61 17.28 7.45
N GLY A 332 -4.94 18.10 6.45
CA GLY A 332 -5.37 19.48 6.62
C GLY A 332 -6.86 19.70 6.85
N LEU A 333 -7.73 18.71 6.61
CA LEU A 333 -9.16 18.88 6.81
C LEU A 333 -9.54 18.64 8.27
N THR A 334 -10.29 19.57 8.87
CA THR A 334 -10.80 19.46 10.25
C THR A 334 -12.32 19.35 10.27
N LEU A 335 -12.87 18.74 11.32
CA LEU A 335 -14.32 18.71 11.52
C LEU A 335 -14.90 20.14 11.65
N GLY A 336 -14.16 21.05 12.27
CA GLY A 336 -14.57 22.44 12.38
C GLY A 336 -14.75 23.16 11.04
N GLU A 337 -13.92 22.85 10.03
CA GLU A 337 -14.08 23.40 8.68
C GLU A 337 -15.32 22.82 7.99
N ILE A 338 -15.62 21.53 8.22
CA ILE A 338 -16.86 20.90 7.74
C ILE A 338 -18.08 21.57 8.39
N GLU A 339 -18.10 21.73 9.72
CA GLU A 339 -19.19 22.37 10.47
C GLU A 339 -19.42 23.81 10.01
N LYS A 340 -18.34 24.58 9.84
CA LYS A 340 -18.39 25.95 9.32
C LYS A 340 -19.02 26.00 7.93
N THR A 341 -18.61 25.11 7.03
CA THR A 341 -19.13 25.05 5.66
C THR A 341 -20.57 24.56 5.61
N PHE A 342 -20.91 23.60 6.46
CA PHE A 342 -22.26 23.01 6.52
C PHE A 342 -23.25 23.88 7.31
N HIS A 343 -22.76 24.90 8.01
CA HIS A 343 -23.54 25.76 8.91
C HIS A 343 -24.31 24.96 9.97
N THR A 344 -23.74 23.86 10.45
CA THR A 344 -24.36 22.98 11.46
C THR A 344 -23.30 22.24 12.26
N ARG A 345 -23.62 21.88 13.50
CA ARG A 345 -22.82 20.96 14.29
C ARG A 345 -22.95 19.55 13.75
N VAL A 346 -21.83 18.83 13.71
CA VAL A 346 -21.75 17.50 13.15
C VAL A 346 -21.23 16.52 14.20
N LYS A 347 -22.01 15.49 14.52
CA LYS A 347 -21.54 14.34 15.29
C LYS A 347 -20.82 13.40 14.35
N ALA A 348 -19.51 13.27 14.51
CA ALA A 348 -18.69 12.42 13.65
C ALA A 348 -18.27 11.14 14.37
N HIS A 349 -18.37 10.01 13.66
CA HIS A 349 -17.92 8.70 14.10
C HIS A 349 -16.86 8.18 13.13
N LEU A 350 -15.71 7.77 13.67
CA LEU A 350 -14.63 7.13 12.95
C LEU A 350 -14.55 5.66 13.36
N TYR A 351 -14.71 4.77 12.41
CA TYR A 351 -14.56 3.33 12.58
C TYR A 351 -13.30 2.87 11.85
N VAL A 352 -12.38 2.24 12.59
CA VAL A 352 -11.10 1.75 12.07
C VAL A 352 -11.09 0.23 12.17
N ILE A 353 -11.08 -0.45 11.03
CA ILE A 353 -10.88 -1.90 10.96
C ILE A 353 -9.46 -2.16 10.50
N ARG A 354 -8.64 -2.73 11.39
CA ARG A 354 -7.27 -3.13 11.09
C ARG A 354 -7.22 -4.61 10.72
N ASN A 355 -6.84 -4.91 9.50
CA ASN A 355 -6.61 -6.26 9.00
C ASN A 355 -5.21 -6.77 9.40
N GLY A 356 -4.91 -6.72 10.68
CA GLY A 356 -3.64 -7.12 11.25
C GLY A 356 -3.67 -7.03 12.77
N ARG A 357 -2.68 -7.62 13.42
CA ARG A 357 -2.52 -7.55 14.87
C ARG A 357 -1.70 -6.33 15.27
N THR A 358 -1.98 -5.79 16.45
CA THR A 358 -1.12 -4.78 17.10
C THR A 358 -0.10 -5.40 18.03
N THR A 359 -0.29 -6.67 18.42
CA THR A 359 0.65 -7.45 19.22
C THR A 359 1.83 -7.97 18.38
N PRO A 360 3.01 -8.23 19.00
CA PRO A 360 4.14 -8.86 18.31
C PRO A 360 3.77 -10.22 17.70
N GLU A 361 4.29 -10.49 16.50
CA GLU A 361 4.15 -11.78 15.81
C GLU A 361 5.54 -12.35 15.59
N TYR A 362 5.87 -13.40 16.34
CA TYR A 362 7.13 -14.08 16.17
C TYR A 362 7.09 -14.98 14.93
N SER A 363 8.10 -14.85 14.07
CA SER A 363 8.36 -15.80 12.99
C SER A 363 9.86 -15.92 12.76
N SER A 364 10.37 -17.15 12.66
CA SER A 364 11.75 -17.39 12.28
C SER A 364 11.98 -17.01 10.82
N VAL A 365 12.97 -16.17 10.54
CA VAL A 365 13.29 -15.67 9.20
C VAL A 365 14.46 -16.45 8.64
N LYS A 366 14.33 -16.96 7.39
CA LYS A 366 15.44 -17.60 6.69
C LYS A 366 16.55 -16.57 6.41
N THR A 367 17.82 -17.01 6.53
CA THR A 367 19.00 -16.15 6.31
C THR A 367 19.31 -15.95 4.82
N SER A 368 18.29 -15.62 4.03
CA SER A 368 18.43 -15.25 2.61
C SER A 368 18.04 -13.80 2.41
N LEU A 369 18.72 -13.10 1.50
CA LEU A 369 18.44 -11.69 1.22
C LEU A 369 16.95 -11.43 0.90
N PRO A 370 16.27 -12.22 0.04
CA PRO A 370 14.84 -12.03 -0.23
C PRO A 370 13.99 -12.17 1.03
N SER A 371 14.20 -13.20 1.86
CA SER A 371 13.40 -13.42 3.08
C SER A 371 13.61 -12.33 4.12
N ILE A 372 14.83 -11.82 4.25
CA ILE A 372 15.15 -10.70 5.15
C ILE A 372 14.46 -9.42 4.64
N ALA A 373 14.56 -9.12 3.34
CA ALA A 373 13.93 -7.94 2.75
C ALA A 373 12.40 -7.98 2.88
N GLU A 374 11.77 -9.12 2.56
CA GLU A 374 10.32 -9.32 2.73
C GLU A 374 9.87 -9.08 4.18
N LYS A 375 10.57 -9.68 5.15
CA LYS A 375 10.24 -9.50 6.56
C LYS A 375 10.46 -8.06 7.03
N ALA A 376 11.52 -7.39 6.56
CA ALA A 376 11.78 -6.00 6.88
C ALA A 376 10.66 -5.09 6.36
N VAL A 377 10.26 -5.22 5.10
CA VAL A 377 9.14 -4.47 4.50
C VAL A 377 7.84 -4.73 5.26
N SER A 378 7.50 -6.00 5.53
CA SER A 378 6.32 -6.37 6.30
C SER A 378 6.33 -5.76 7.72
N SER A 379 7.51 -5.73 8.39
CA SER A 379 7.65 -5.13 9.71
C SER A 379 7.49 -3.60 9.68
N LEU A 380 8.02 -2.94 8.65
CA LEU A 380 7.85 -1.49 8.44
C LEU A 380 6.37 -1.14 8.23
N ILE A 381 5.67 -1.84 7.35
CA ILE A 381 4.25 -1.66 7.08
C ILE A 381 3.43 -1.86 8.36
N LYS A 382 3.70 -2.94 9.12
CA LYS A 382 3.02 -3.20 10.40
C LYS A 382 3.22 -2.07 11.39
N THR A 383 4.46 -1.60 11.56
CA THR A 383 4.80 -0.52 12.49
C THR A 383 4.18 0.80 12.05
N GLN A 384 4.22 1.10 10.75
CA GLN A 384 3.55 2.26 10.17
C GLN A 384 2.04 2.24 10.49
N GLY A 385 1.39 1.09 10.29
CA GLY A 385 -0.04 0.96 10.58
C GLY A 385 -0.39 1.16 12.06
N ILE A 386 0.49 0.77 12.99
CA ILE A 386 0.31 1.08 14.42
C ILE A 386 0.43 2.60 14.63
N GLY A 387 1.42 3.25 14.01
CA GLY A 387 1.57 4.71 14.04
C GLY A 387 0.35 5.45 13.49
N ASP A 388 -0.25 4.94 12.42
CA ASP A 388 -1.47 5.50 11.84
C ASP A 388 -2.67 5.45 12.81
N LEU A 389 -2.80 4.39 13.63
CA LEU A 389 -3.85 4.32 14.64
C LEU A 389 -3.72 5.46 15.66
N TYR A 390 -2.49 5.74 16.11
CA TYR A 390 -2.22 6.87 17.02
C TYR A 390 -2.50 8.22 16.34
N ARG A 391 -2.11 8.37 15.08
CA ARG A 391 -2.40 9.58 14.29
C ARG A 391 -3.89 9.82 14.16
N LEU A 392 -4.67 8.79 13.79
CA LEU A 392 -6.12 8.88 13.67
C LEU A 392 -6.79 9.18 15.01
N TYR A 393 -6.29 8.60 16.11
CA TYR A 393 -6.77 8.89 17.44
C TYR A 393 -6.49 10.35 17.86
N ALA A 394 -5.30 10.86 17.56
CA ALA A 394 -4.95 12.26 17.83
C ALA A 394 -5.87 13.22 17.05
N ILE A 395 -6.15 12.93 15.78
CA ILE A 395 -7.11 13.70 14.96
C ILE A 395 -8.52 13.62 15.58
N ALA A 396 -8.96 12.41 15.95
CA ALA A 396 -10.28 12.22 16.55
C ALA A 396 -10.42 12.99 17.87
N LYS A 397 -9.38 12.99 18.70
CA LYS A 397 -9.37 13.78 19.96
C LYS A 397 -9.37 15.28 19.70
N ARG A 398 -8.56 15.76 18.74
CA ARG A 398 -8.52 17.18 18.36
C ARG A 398 -9.89 17.70 17.92
N ASP A 399 -10.59 16.90 17.12
CA ASP A 399 -11.81 17.30 16.43
C ASP A 399 -13.09 16.83 17.15
N GLY A 400 -12.99 16.14 18.30
CA GLY A 400 -14.16 15.62 19.03
C GLY A 400 -14.90 14.49 18.30
N ILE A 401 -14.19 13.73 17.45
CA ILE A 401 -14.74 12.58 16.71
C ILE A 401 -14.81 11.37 17.63
N ASP A 402 -15.90 10.61 17.61
CA ASP A 402 -16.03 9.34 18.32
C ASP A 402 -15.16 8.28 17.64
N TYR A 403 -14.05 7.93 18.26
CA TYR A 403 -13.07 6.96 17.74
C TYR A 403 -13.46 5.53 18.12
N ASN A 404 -13.55 4.67 17.13
CA ASN A 404 -13.90 3.26 17.25
C ASN A 404 -12.87 2.43 16.46
N TYR A 405 -12.24 1.46 17.12
CA TYR A 405 -11.17 0.68 16.52
C TYR A 405 -11.32 -0.80 16.84
N ILE A 406 -10.99 -1.67 15.88
CA ILE A 406 -10.90 -3.11 16.05
C ILE A 406 -9.74 -3.69 15.23
N ASP A 407 -9.13 -4.74 15.76
CA ASP A 407 -8.03 -5.50 15.14
C ASP A 407 -8.20 -7.00 15.36
N ILE A 408 -7.39 -7.80 14.67
CA ILE A 408 -7.36 -9.25 14.83
C ILE A 408 -6.99 -9.58 16.28
N PRO A 409 -7.80 -10.39 16.98
CA PRO A 409 -7.56 -10.72 18.37
C PRO A 409 -6.26 -11.53 18.56
N ALA A 410 -5.60 -11.33 19.69
CA ALA A 410 -4.29 -11.94 19.97
C ALA A 410 -4.37 -13.48 20.10
N ASP A 411 -5.51 -14.01 20.49
CA ASP A 411 -5.80 -15.44 20.66
C ASP A 411 -6.14 -16.18 19.36
N PHE A 412 -6.25 -15.49 18.24
CA PHE A 412 -6.32 -16.15 16.94
C PHE A 412 -4.95 -16.72 16.57
N THR A 413 -4.75 -18.03 16.72
CA THR A 413 -3.45 -18.71 16.60
C THR A 413 -3.24 -19.47 15.30
N PHE A 414 -4.21 -19.47 14.38
CA PHE A 414 -4.08 -20.15 13.10
C PHE A 414 -3.02 -19.45 12.24
N GLU A 415 -2.05 -20.21 11.71
CA GLU A 415 -0.98 -19.70 10.85
C GLU A 415 -1.22 -20.13 9.40
N PRO A 416 -1.05 -19.23 8.42
CA PRO A 416 -1.23 -19.56 7.01
C PRO A 416 -0.09 -20.46 6.50
N LYS A 417 -0.40 -21.46 5.70
CA LYS A 417 0.59 -22.31 5.03
C LYS A 417 1.17 -21.63 3.78
N THR A 418 0.39 -20.78 3.15
CA THR A 418 0.76 -19.99 1.97
C THR A 418 0.23 -18.56 2.15
N PRO A 419 0.73 -17.55 1.40
CA PRO A 419 0.29 -16.17 1.54
C PRO A 419 -1.22 -15.95 1.47
N PHE A 420 -1.94 -16.73 0.64
CA PHE A 420 -3.41 -16.69 0.53
C PHE A 420 -4.01 -18.08 0.79
N ASP A 421 -3.67 -18.63 1.97
CA ASP A 421 -4.23 -19.90 2.45
C ASP A 421 -5.73 -19.73 2.70
N ASN A 422 -6.53 -20.46 1.92
CA ASN A 422 -7.99 -20.32 1.98
C ASN A 422 -8.56 -20.68 3.37
N LYS A 423 -8.02 -21.70 4.05
CA LYS A 423 -8.47 -22.07 5.41
C LYS A 423 -8.16 -21.00 6.43
N PHE A 424 -6.99 -20.36 6.33
CA PHE A 424 -6.62 -19.24 7.15
C PHE A 424 -7.59 -18.06 6.92
N MET A 425 -7.88 -17.73 5.67
CA MET A 425 -8.81 -16.66 5.30
C MET A 425 -10.22 -16.94 5.80
N GLN A 426 -10.72 -18.16 5.64
CA GLN A 426 -12.02 -18.58 6.17
C GLN A 426 -12.07 -18.47 7.70
N GLY A 427 -11.02 -18.91 8.40
CA GLY A 427 -10.92 -18.80 9.87
C GLY A 427 -10.94 -17.34 10.34
N LEU A 428 -10.19 -16.45 9.67
CA LEU A 428 -10.20 -15.03 9.98
C LEU A 428 -11.54 -14.36 9.67
N TYR A 429 -12.14 -14.69 8.52
CA TYR A 429 -13.47 -14.20 8.18
C TYR A 429 -14.48 -14.59 9.25
N GLN A 430 -14.51 -15.89 9.62
CA GLN A 430 -15.41 -16.39 10.65
C GLN A 430 -15.20 -15.71 12.01
N THR A 431 -13.92 -15.50 12.40
CA THR A 431 -13.58 -14.76 13.63
C THR A 431 -14.16 -13.35 13.58
N GLY A 432 -13.94 -12.61 12.50
CA GLY A 432 -14.48 -11.26 12.33
C GLY A 432 -16.01 -11.25 12.37
N TYR A 433 -16.65 -12.17 11.66
CA TYR A 433 -18.10 -12.31 11.62
C TYR A 433 -18.69 -12.59 13.01
N ASP A 434 -18.14 -13.57 13.73
CA ASP A 434 -18.66 -13.94 15.06
C ASP A 434 -18.44 -12.83 16.10
N MET A 435 -17.32 -12.10 16.01
CA MET A 435 -17.05 -10.94 16.88
C MET A 435 -18.06 -9.80 16.65
N SER A 436 -18.64 -9.68 15.47
CA SER A 436 -19.44 -8.51 15.09
C SER A 436 -20.94 -8.76 14.96
N ARG A 437 -21.40 -10.01 14.77
CA ARG A 437 -22.81 -10.36 14.50
C ARG A 437 -23.79 -10.09 15.66
N SER A 438 -23.27 -9.84 16.87
CA SER A 438 -24.07 -9.44 18.04
C SER A 438 -23.76 -8.02 18.50
N GLY A 439 -23.07 -7.24 17.68
CA GLY A 439 -22.54 -5.91 17.98
C GLY A 439 -21.02 -5.91 18.01
N VAL A 440 -20.40 -4.96 17.28
CA VAL A 440 -18.93 -4.89 17.17
C VAL A 440 -18.33 -4.41 18.48
N PRO A 441 -17.38 -5.13 19.08
CA PRO A 441 -16.74 -4.74 20.35
C PRO A 441 -15.67 -3.66 20.13
N TRP A 442 -16.10 -2.45 19.78
CA TRP A 442 -15.21 -1.33 19.48
C TRP A 442 -14.34 -0.91 20.65
N LYS A 443 -13.04 -0.83 20.43
CA LYS A 443 -12.09 -0.19 21.31
C LYS A 443 -12.11 1.31 21.08
N LYS A 444 -12.04 2.12 22.15
CA LYS A 444 -12.16 3.59 22.08
C LYS A 444 -10.79 4.30 22.05
N ALA A 445 -9.70 3.55 22.11
CA ALA A 445 -8.33 4.06 22.07
C ALA A 445 -7.38 3.03 21.44
N PRO A 446 -6.28 3.46 20.82
CA PRO A 446 -5.25 2.56 20.33
C PRO A 446 -4.53 1.85 21.49
N PRO A 447 -3.74 0.78 21.24
CA PRO A 447 -3.00 0.06 22.26
C PRO A 447 -2.13 0.97 23.12
N GLY A 448 -2.05 0.71 24.43
CA GLY A 448 -1.21 1.49 25.35
C GLY A 448 -1.79 2.81 25.85
N PHE A 449 -2.97 3.23 25.36
CA PHE A 449 -3.70 4.34 25.97
C PHE A 449 -4.70 3.85 27.00
N PRO A 450 -4.86 4.60 28.11
CA PRO A 450 -5.90 4.27 29.09
C PRO A 450 -7.28 4.29 28.45
N LYS A 451 -8.13 3.37 28.90
CA LYS A 451 -9.53 3.24 28.46
C LYS A 451 -10.35 4.44 28.93
#